data_46019c098524dbd610b123da2e2b1666
#
_entry.id   46019c098524dbd610b123da2e2b1666
#
_cell.length_a   1.000
_cell.length_b   1.000
_cell.length_c   1.000
_cell.angle_alpha   90.00
_cell.angle_beta   90.00
_cell.angle_gamma   90.00
#
_symmetry.space_group_name_H-M   'P 1'
#
loop_
_entity.id
_entity.type
_entity.pdbx_description
1 polymer ?
#
loop_
_entity_poly.entity_id
_entity_poly.type
_entity_poly.pdbx_seq_one_letter_code
_entity_poly.pdbx_strand_id
1 'polypeptide(L)'
;MTKHRATLNFRAHLIFLALVLVAEGGLRAQSIREVSLGAPALADKVVVLKAERKLLLMRSGEVLKAYDVSLGGHPTGQKIRQGDSRTPEGNYLLDLHNPRSQYHLSIHISYPNKEDLARARRLGVRPGGDLFIHGLPNDYHGPNQHLGDWTEGCIALTNADMDEIWRAVADGTPIEIRP
;
A
#
# COMPACT_ATOMS: atom_id res chain seq x y z
N MET A 1 63.80 -16.85 75.81
CA MET A 1 65.03 -16.05 75.63
C MET A 1 65.08 -15.69 74.19
N THR A 2 64.98 -14.53 73.70
CA THR A 2 65.58 -13.25 73.95
C THR A 2 64.80 -12.19 73.09
N LYS A 3 64.48 -11.09 73.72
CA LYS A 3 64.00 -9.80 73.21
C LYS A 3 64.82 -9.26 72.04
N HIS A 4 64.19 -8.44 71.18
CA HIS A 4 64.56 -7.03 70.90
C HIS A 4 63.50 -6.46 69.91
N ARG A 5 62.71 -5.56 70.38
CA ARG A 5 62.67 -4.06 70.32
C ARG A 5 62.95 -3.42 68.92
N ALA A 6 61.87 -2.86 68.42
CA ALA A 6 61.60 -1.48 68.06
C ALA A 6 62.65 -0.80 67.13
N THR A 7 62.13 -0.20 66.09
CA THR A 7 62.23 1.27 65.94
C THR A 7 61.32 1.76 64.83
N LEU A 8 60.57 2.77 65.19
CA LEU A 8 59.70 3.62 64.39
C LEU A 8 60.60 4.55 63.49
N ASN A 9 60.41 4.58 62.24
CA ASN A 9 60.97 5.67 61.44
C ASN A 9 59.89 6.25 60.52
N PHE A 10 59.43 7.39 60.95
CA PHE A 10 58.61 8.36 60.26
C PHE A 10 59.46 9.00 59.13
N ARG A 11 59.07 8.81 57.87
CA ARG A 11 59.53 9.66 56.79
C ARG A 11 58.36 10.05 55.91
N ALA A 12 58.03 11.30 56.06
CA ALA A 12 57.16 12.05 55.16
C ALA A 12 57.70 11.99 53.71
N HIS A 13 56.88 11.62 52.80
CA HIS A 13 57.10 11.81 51.37
C HIS A 13 55.91 12.44 50.71
N LEU A 14 56.14 13.60 50.28
CA LEU A 14 55.48 14.41 49.26
C LEU A 14 54.30 13.77 48.51
N ILE A 15 53.20 14.45 48.67
CA ILE A 15 52.04 14.30 47.80
C ILE A 15 52.37 14.84 46.46
N PHE A 16 52.56 14.00 45.43
CA PHE A 16 52.54 14.39 44.02
C PHE A 16 51.09 14.37 43.56
N LEU A 17 50.49 15.54 43.50
CA LEU A 17 49.18 15.74 42.93
C LEU A 17 49.31 15.61 41.40
N ALA A 18 49.08 14.40 40.86
CA ALA A 18 48.96 14.18 39.44
C ALA A 18 47.58 14.65 39.01
N LEU A 19 47.52 15.81 38.38
CA LEU A 19 46.32 16.34 37.74
C LEU A 19 46.00 15.46 36.53
N VAL A 20 45.11 14.50 36.64
CA VAL A 20 44.57 13.75 35.52
C VAL A 20 43.55 14.63 34.84
N LEU A 21 43.93 15.23 33.72
CA LEU A 21 42.99 15.85 32.79
C LEU A 21 42.12 14.73 32.20
N VAL A 22 40.91 14.59 32.72
CA VAL A 22 39.88 13.80 32.05
C VAL A 22 39.41 14.61 30.87
N ALA A 23 39.92 14.25 29.68
CA ALA A 23 39.35 14.72 28.42
C ALA A 23 37.94 14.15 28.33
N GLU A 24 36.93 14.97 28.57
CA GLU A 24 35.56 14.67 28.25
C GLU A 24 35.39 14.59 26.75
N GLY A 25 35.77 13.42 26.20
CA GLY A 25 35.36 13.01 24.86
C GLY A 25 33.84 12.81 24.86
N GLY A 26 33.12 13.88 24.54
CA GLY A 26 31.69 13.80 24.34
C GLY A 26 31.38 12.74 23.29
N LEU A 27 30.96 11.56 23.72
CA LEU A 27 30.30 10.59 22.86
C LEU A 27 28.98 11.25 22.44
N ARG A 28 29.02 11.90 21.26
CA ARG A 28 27.80 12.26 20.56
C ARG A 28 27.08 10.96 20.28
N ALA A 29 26.09 10.63 21.12
CA ALA A 29 25.10 9.63 20.81
C ALA A 29 24.46 10.08 19.49
N GLN A 30 24.89 9.48 18.38
CA GLN A 30 24.14 9.54 17.14
C GLN A 30 22.79 8.89 17.45
N SER A 31 21.79 9.72 17.61
CA SER A 31 20.40 9.31 17.62
C SER A 31 20.20 8.45 16.37
N ILE A 32 20.15 7.13 16.55
CA ILE A 32 19.63 6.22 15.55
C ILE A 32 18.20 6.69 15.37
N ARG A 33 17.93 7.43 14.30
CA ARG A 33 16.58 7.65 13.84
C ARG A 33 16.01 6.25 13.63
N GLU A 34 15.18 5.80 14.56
CA GLU A 34 14.29 4.70 14.28
C GLU A 34 13.60 5.06 12.97
N VAL A 35 13.93 4.31 11.93
CA VAL A 35 13.11 4.30 10.73
C VAL A 35 11.80 3.70 11.21
N SER A 36 10.88 4.56 11.64
CA SER A 36 9.50 4.19 11.83
C SER A 36 9.11 3.51 10.51
N LEU A 37 8.93 2.20 10.55
CA LEU A 37 8.18 1.49 9.53
C LEU A 37 6.75 2.01 9.66
N GLY A 38 6.54 3.24 9.16
CA GLY A 38 5.26 3.91 9.17
C GLY A 38 4.22 2.99 8.56
N ALA A 39 3.02 2.99 9.13
CA ALA A 39 1.87 2.39 8.50
C ALA A 39 1.91 2.75 7.00
N PRO A 40 1.61 1.80 6.09
CA PRO A 40 1.67 2.07 4.66
C PRO A 40 0.92 3.37 4.36
N ALA A 41 1.56 4.25 3.59
CA ALA A 41 0.99 5.54 3.28
C ALA A 41 -0.34 5.32 2.55
N LEU A 42 -1.45 5.70 3.18
CA LEU A 42 -2.77 5.57 2.58
C LEU A 42 -2.84 6.40 1.30
N ALA A 43 -3.33 5.80 0.23
CA ALA A 43 -3.64 6.50 -1.00
C ALA A 43 -4.87 7.40 -0.77
N ASP A 44 -4.85 8.60 -1.34
CA ASP A 44 -6.00 9.51 -1.34
C ASP A 44 -6.78 9.45 -2.68
N LYS A 45 -6.23 8.74 -3.67
CA LYS A 45 -6.85 8.51 -4.97
C LYS A 45 -6.27 7.27 -5.65
N VAL A 46 -7.09 6.59 -6.43
CA VAL A 46 -6.68 5.54 -7.37
C VAL A 46 -6.92 6.04 -8.80
N VAL A 47 -5.99 5.77 -9.71
CA VAL A 47 -6.15 6.04 -11.14
C VAL A 47 -5.91 4.75 -11.92
N VAL A 48 -6.81 4.40 -12.81
CA VAL A 48 -6.66 3.26 -13.73
C VAL A 48 -6.48 3.78 -15.15
N LEU A 49 -5.39 3.38 -15.79
CA LEU A 49 -5.06 3.69 -17.18
C LEU A 49 -5.31 2.43 -17.99
N LYS A 50 -6.50 2.35 -18.64
CA LYS A 50 -6.94 1.13 -19.32
C LYS A 50 -6.04 0.74 -20.48
N ALA A 51 -5.60 1.72 -21.29
CA ALA A 51 -4.71 1.47 -22.41
C ALA A 51 -3.36 0.88 -21.98
N GLU A 52 -2.88 1.29 -20.80
CA GLU A 52 -1.59 0.86 -20.25
C GLU A 52 -1.70 -0.40 -19.36
N ARG A 53 -2.92 -0.83 -19.03
CA ARG A 53 -3.18 -1.89 -18.04
C ARG A 53 -2.50 -1.60 -16.71
N LYS A 54 -2.58 -0.33 -16.24
CA LYS A 54 -1.99 0.11 -14.99
C LYS A 54 -3.04 0.62 -14.01
N LEU A 55 -2.83 0.30 -12.74
CA LEU A 55 -3.49 0.93 -11.60
C LEU A 55 -2.44 1.69 -10.80
N LEU A 56 -2.68 2.96 -10.56
CA LEU A 56 -1.79 3.85 -9.82
C LEU A 56 -2.41 4.16 -8.46
N LEU A 57 -1.69 3.92 -7.37
CA LEU A 57 -1.99 4.50 -6.08
C LEU A 57 -1.40 5.91 -6.03
N MET A 58 -2.24 6.89 -5.72
CA MET A 58 -1.87 8.30 -5.67
C MET A 58 -1.97 8.85 -4.25
N ARG A 59 -1.13 9.82 -3.93
CA ARG A 59 -1.24 10.64 -2.73
C ARG A 59 -0.75 12.04 -3.01
N SER A 60 -1.58 13.05 -2.69
CA SER A 60 -1.25 14.47 -2.89
C SER A 60 -0.80 14.80 -4.32
N GLY A 61 -1.35 14.10 -5.31
CA GLY A 61 -1.04 14.28 -6.72
C GLY A 61 0.18 13.48 -7.22
N GLU A 62 0.91 12.80 -6.35
CA GLU A 62 2.07 11.98 -6.71
C GLU A 62 1.72 10.48 -6.77
N VAL A 63 2.40 9.74 -7.63
CA VAL A 63 2.26 8.28 -7.73
C VAL A 63 3.08 7.62 -6.64
N LEU A 64 2.40 6.93 -5.71
CA LEU A 64 3.06 6.11 -4.69
C LEU A 64 3.57 4.80 -5.26
N LYS A 65 2.71 4.12 -6.05
CA LYS A 65 3.03 2.83 -6.68
C LYS A 65 2.11 2.58 -7.88
N ALA A 66 2.63 1.82 -8.85
CA ALA A 66 1.90 1.36 -10.02
C ALA A 66 1.86 -0.18 -10.04
N TYR A 67 0.72 -0.73 -10.45
CA TYR A 67 0.47 -2.17 -10.57
C TYR A 67 -0.02 -2.50 -11.97
N ASP A 68 0.31 -3.69 -12.44
CA ASP A 68 -0.30 -4.25 -13.65
C ASP A 68 -1.70 -4.77 -13.31
N VAL A 69 -2.65 -4.58 -14.22
CA VAL A 69 -4.03 -5.03 -14.05
C VAL A 69 -4.53 -5.79 -15.27
N SER A 70 -5.44 -6.72 -15.03
CA SER A 70 -6.31 -7.32 -16.03
C SER A 70 -7.67 -6.61 -16.00
N LEU A 71 -8.23 -6.37 -17.17
CA LEU A 71 -9.50 -5.70 -17.36
C LEU A 71 -10.59 -6.65 -17.87
N GLY A 72 -11.75 -6.09 -18.20
CA GLY A 72 -12.79 -6.83 -18.92
C GLY A 72 -12.31 -7.33 -20.29
N GLY A 73 -12.84 -8.46 -20.75
CA GLY A 73 -12.44 -9.10 -22.01
C GLY A 73 -12.61 -8.23 -23.27
N HIS A 74 -13.36 -7.15 -23.19
CA HIS A 74 -13.44 -6.09 -24.22
C HIS A 74 -12.94 -4.76 -23.63
N PRO A 75 -11.64 -4.58 -23.43
CA PRO A 75 -11.10 -3.51 -22.59
C PRO A 75 -11.25 -2.09 -23.19
N THR A 76 -11.45 -1.97 -24.50
CA THR A 76 -11.47 -0.68 -25.19
C THR A 76 -12.85 -0.01 -25.11
N GLY A 77 -12.86 1.27 -24.75
CA GLY A 77 -14.05 2.12 -24.72
C GLY A 77 -14.88 1.95 -23.45
N GLN A 78 -15.89 2.82 -23.33
CA GLN A 78 -16.76 2.93 -22.18
C GLN A 78 -17.69 1.72 -22.05
N LYS A 79 -17.97 1.29 -20.80
CA LYS A 79 -19.02 0.34 -20.49
C LYS A 79 -20.40 0.94 -20.80
N ILE A 80 -21.22 0.16 -21.51
CA ILE A 80 -22.52 0.63 -21.98
C ILE A 80 -23.65 -0.17 -21.36
N ARG A 81 -23.48 -1.49 -21.21
CA ARG A 81 -24.52 -2.39 -20.73
C ARG A 81 -23.96 -3.57 -19.95
N GLN A 82 -24.83 -4.21 -19.21
CA GLN A 82 -24.52 -5.49 -18.56
C GLN A 82 -24.09 -6.54 -19.60
N GLY A 83 -23.05 -7.30 -19.28
CA GLY A 83 -22.53 -8.36 -20.14
C GLY A 83 -21.76 -7.90 -21.38
N ASP A 84 -21.31 -6.64 -21.42
CA ASP A 84 -20.46 -6.14 -22.51
C ASP A 84 -18.95 -6.38 -22.26
N SER A 85 -18.63 -7.00 -21.13
CA SER A 85 -17.26 -7.33 -20.68
C SER A 85 -16.30 -6.13 -20.74
N ARG A 86 -16.82 -4.91 -20.51
CA ARG A 86 -16.05 -3.67 -20.48
C ARG A 86 -15.87 -3.17 -19.06
N THR A 87 -14.68 -2.70 -18.75
CA THR A 87 -14.40 -1.89 -17.57
C THR A 87 -14.86 -0.46 -17.84
N PRO A 88 -15.68 0.16 -16.95
CA PRO A 88 -16.19 1.51 -17.19
C PRO A 88 -15.09 2.56 -17.19
N GLU A 89 -15.37 3.71 -17.79
CA GLU A 89 -14.54 4.91 -17.76
C GLU A 89 -15.29 6.00 -16.99
N GLY A 90 -14.60 6.73 -16.12
CA GLY A 90 -15.21 7.79 -15.32
C GLY A 90 -14.69 7.85 -13.90
N ASN A 91 -15.41 8.60 -13.06
CA ASN A 91 -15.08 8.81 -11.66
C ASN A 91 -16.07 8.06 -10.77
N TYR A 92 -15.53 7.29 -9.83
CA TYR A 92 -16.27 6.46 -8.89
C TYR A 92 -15.65 6.54 -7.51
N LEU A 93 -16.18 5.80 -6.56
CA LEU A 93 -15.62 5.58 -5.23
C LEU A 93 -15.31 4.09 -5.06
N LEU A 94 -14.27 3.80 -4.31
CA LEU A 94 -14.01 2.49 -3.73
C LEU A 94 -14.70 2.49 -2.36
N ASP A 95 -15.89 1.91 -2.26
CA ASP A 95 -16.82 2.19 -1.17
C ASP A 95 -17.06 1.02 -0.21
N LEU A 96 -16.55 -0.17 -0.52
CA LEU A 96 -16.72 -1.33 0.35
C LEU A 96 -15.61 -2.37 0.18
N HIS A 97 -14.90 -2.67 1.26
CA HIS A 97 -13.98 -3.80 1.36
C HIS A 97 -14.75 -5.10 1.63
N ASN A 98 -14.53 -6.12 0.81
CA ASN A 98 -15.13 -7.45 0.96
C ASN A 98 -14.06 -8.52 1.25
N PRO A 99 -13.84 -8.90 2.51
CA PRO A 99 -12.88 -9.93 2.90
C PRO A 99 -13.36 -11.35 2.59
N ARG A 100 -14.63 -11.53 2.18
CA ARG A 100 -15.22 -12.82 1.81
C ARG A 100 -15.43 -12.93 0.31
N SER A 101 -14.52 -12.37 -0.46
CA SER A 101 -14.53 -12.43 -1.91
C SER A 101 -14.28 -13.85 -2.42
N GLN A 102 -14.89 -14.19 -3.57
CA GLN A 102 -14.55 -15.39 -4.34
C GLN A 102 -13.22 -15.24 -5.10
N TYR A 103 -12.62 -14.04 -5.07
CA TYR A 103 -11.41 -13.64 -5.76
C TYR A 103 -10.39 -13.06 -4.77
N HIS A 104 -9.97 -13.86 -3.80
CA HIS A 104 -9.04 -13.49 -2.73
C HIS A 104 -9.62 -12.38 -1.84
N LEU A 105 -9.37 -11.12 -2.16
CA LEU A 105 -9.96 -9.92 -1.56
C LEU A 105 -10.60 -9.08 -2.66
N SER A 106 -11.60 -8.27 -2.34
CA SER A 106 -12.15 -7.33 -3.32
C SER A 106 -12.61 -6.01 -2.70
N ILE A 107 -12.49 -4.92 -3.47
CA ILE A 107 -12.99 -3.60 -3.11
C ILE A 107 -14.01 -3.19 -4.16
N HIS A 108 -15.23 -2.87 -3.75
CA HIS A 108 -16.33 -2.49 -4.63
C HIS A 108 -16.07 -1.11 -5.25
N ILE A 109 -16.44 -0.97 -6.53
CA ILE A 109 -16.45 0.27 -7.30
C ILE A 109 -17.88 0.75 -7.40
N SER A 110 -18.19 1.98 -7.02
CA SER A 110 -19.54 2.57 -6.99
C SER A 110 -20.16 2.80 -8.38
N TYR A 111 -19.92 1.87 -9.30
CA TYR A 111 -20.56 1.85 -10.62
C TYR A 111 -21.96 1.16 -10.52
N PRO A 112 -23.00 1.64 -11.22
CA PRO A 112 -23.03 2.80 -12.12
C PRO A 112 -23.28 4.12 -11.37
N ASN A 113 -22.60 5.19 -11.81
CA ASN A 113 -22.87 6.54 -11.36
C ASN A 113 -24.08 7.17 -12.09
N LYS A 114 -24.39 8.45 -11.82
CA LYS A 114 -25.54 9.14 -12.43
C LYS A 114 -25.45 9.26 -13.95
N GLU A 115 -24.25 9.49 -14.47
CA GLU A 115 -23.95 9.60 -15.90
C GLU A 115 -24.16 8.27 -16.61
N ASP A 116 -23.72 7.17 -16.00
CA ASP A 116 -23.90 5.82 -16.53
C ASP A 116 -25.37 5.43 -16.58
N LEU A 117 -26.11 5.72 -15.49
CA LEU A 117 -27.56 5.50 -15.43
C LEU A 117 -28.29 6.31 -16.50
N ALA A 118 -27.93 7.58 -16.69
CA ALA A 118 -28.53 8.43 -17.73
C ALA A 118 -28.23 7.90 -19.13
N ARG A 119 -27.00 7.45 -19.38
CA ARG A 119 -26.59 6.83 -20.65
C ARG A 119 -27.37 5.55 -20.91
N ALA A 120 -27.45 4.65 -19.93
CA ALA A 120 -28.17 3.38 -20.05
C ALA A 120 -29.66 3.59 -20.34
N ARG A 121 -30.30 4.57 -19.67
CA ARG A 121 -31.72 4.94 -19.94
C ARG A 121 -31.92 5.41 -21.38
N ARG A 122 -31.04 6.30 -21.89
CA ARG A 122 -31.14 6.78 -23.28
C ARG A 122 -31.02 5.67 -24.31
N LEU A 123 -30.25 4.63 -23.97
CA LEU A 123 -30.02 3.48 -24.86
C LEU A 123 -31.00 2.32 -24.63
N GLY A 124 -31.90 2.44 -23.66
CA GLY A 124 -32.86 1.37 -23.34
C GLY A 124 -32.22 0.08 -22.84
N VAL A 125 -31.07 0.17 -22.14
CA VAL A 125 -30.32 -0.99 -21.64
C VAL A 125 -30.14 -0.93 -20.13
N ARG A 126 -29.81 -2.07 -19.52
CA ARG A 126 -29.37 -2.12 -18.13
C ARG A 126 -27.85 -1.90 -18.06
N PRO A 127 -27.34 -1.00 -17.21
CA PRO A 127 -25.92 -0.73 -17.12
C PRO A 127 -25.11 -1.90 -16.53
N GLY A 128 -25.75 -2.73 -15.68
CA GLY A 128 -25.08 -3.69 -14.80
C GLY A 128 -24.65 -3.06 -13.49
N GLY A 129 -23.76 -3.72 -12.79
CA GLY A 129 -23.21 -3.32 -11.49
C GLY A 129 -22.19 -4.36 -11.02
N ASP A 130 -21.99 -4.44 -9.70
CA ASP A 130 -21.12 -5.44 -9.06
C ASP A 130 -19.70 -5.47 -9.66
N LEU A 131 -19.10 -4.29 -9.82
CA LEU A 131 -17.74 -4.13 -10.29
C LEU A 131 -16.78 -3.94 -9.11
N PHE A 132 -15.66 -4.62 -9.19
CA PHE A 132 -14.67 -4.67 -8.11
C PHE A 132 -13.25 -4.52 -8.64
N ILE A 133 -12.36 -4.05 -7.78
CA ILE A 133 -10.94 -4.39 -7.82
C ILE A 133 -10.79 -5.67 -7.01
N HIS A 134 -10.10 -6.71 -7.53
CA HIS A 134 -10.01 -8.00 -6.86
C HIS A 134 -8.73 -8.79 -7.23
N GLY A 135 -8.41 -9.80 -6.43
CA GLY A 135 -7.33 -10.74 -6.72
C GLY A 135 -7.73 -11.84 -7.72
N LEU A 136 -7.01 -12.94 -7.69
CA LEU A 136 -7.29 -14.13 -8.51
C LEU A 136 -8.43 -14.96 -7.90
N PRO A 137 -9.10 -15.80 -8.71
CA PRO A 137 -10.13 -16.71 -8.19
C PRO A 137 -9.57 -17.63 -7.09
N ASN A 138 -10.37 -17.93 -6.06
CA ASN A 138 -9.94 -18.75 -4.94
C ASN A 138 -9.62 -20.20 -5.33
N ASP A 139 -10.17 -20.69 -6.42
CA ASP A 139 -9.93 -22.00 -7.02
C ASP A 139 -8.84 -21.98 -8.11
N TYR A 140 -8.18 -20.84 -8.31
CA TYR A 140 -7.06 -20.74 -9.23
C TYR A 140 -5.77 -21.28 -8.60
N HIS A 141 -5.22 -22.34 -9.18
CA HIS A 141 -4.00 -23.01 -8.70
C HIS A 141 -2.77 -22.78 -9.59
N GLY A 142 -2.87 -21.85 -10.54
CA GLY A 142 -1.75 -21.45 -11.39
C GLY A 142 -0.80 -20.46 -10.72
N PRO A 143 0.22 -19.99 -11.46
CA PRO A 143 1.13 -18.97 -10.98
C PRO A 143 0.40 -17.68 -10.57
N ASN A 144 0.87 -17.01 -9.52
CA ASN A 144 0.35 -15.69 -9.12
C ASN A 144 0.85 -14.61 -10.11
N GLN A 145 0.18 -14.49 -11.25
CA GLN A 145 0.55 -13.64 -12.38
C GLN A 145 -0.67 -13.05 -13.06
N HIS A 146 -0.46 -12.06 -13.93
CA HIS A 146 -1.50 -11.51 -14.78
C HIS A 146 -1.95 -12.50 -15.85
N LEU A 147 -3.28 -12.66 -15.97
CA LEU A 147 -3.91 -13.60 -16.91
C LEU A 147 -4.38 -12.96 -18.23
N GLY A 148 -3.95 -11.70 -18.52
CA GLY A 148 -4.50 -10.92 -19.61
C GLY A 148 -5.86 -10.30 -19.22
N ASP A 149 -6.64 -9.84 -20.19
CA ASP A 149 -7.98 -9.27 -19.96
C ASP A 149 -9.02 -10.40 -19.97
N TRP A 150 -9.51 -10.78 -18.82
CA TRP A 150 -10.35 -11.97 -18.63
C TRP A 150 -11.65 -11.74 -17.88
N THR A 151 -11.83 -10.54 -17.28
CA THR A 151 -12.98 -10.29 -16.41
C THR A 151 -14.23 -9.87 -17.20
N GLU A 152 -15.38 -9.82 -16.53
CA GLU A 152 -16.63 -9.27 -17.09
C GLU A 152 -16.75 -7.74 -16.88
N GLY A 153 -15.62 -7.07 -16.59
CA GLY A 153 -15.53 -5.63 -16.40
C GLY A 153 -14.88 -5.20 -15.09
N CYS A 154 -14.61 -6.12 -14.18
CA CYS A 154 -13.81 -5.88 -12.98
C CYS A 154 -12.34 -5.57 -13.33
N ILE A 155 -11.60 -5.13 -12.33
CA ILE A 155 -10.16 -4.86 -12.42
C ILE A 155 -9.47 -5.91 -11.55
N ALA A 156 -8.74 -6.84 -12.17
CA ALA A 156 -8.08 -7.91 -11.46
C ALA A 156 -6.58 -7.69 -11.34
N LEU A 157 -6.00 -8.12 -10.21
CA LEU A 157 -4.58 -8.07 -9.89
C LEU A 157 -4.07 -9.45 -9.45
N THR A 158 -2.75 -9.55 -9.21
CA THR A 158 -2.22 -10.66 -8.45
C THR A 158 -2.70 -10.59 -7.00
N ASN A 159 -2.72 -11.72 -6.29
CA ASN A 159 -3.12 -11.72 -4.88
C ASN A 159 -2.19 -10.86 -4.03
N ALA A 160 -0.89 -10.89 -4.31
CA ALA A 160 0.10 -10.08 -3.58
C ALA A 160 -0.14 -8.58 -3.78
N ASP A 161 -0.42 -8.13 -5.01
CA ASP A 161 -0.73 -6.73 -5.30
C ASP A 161 -2.07 -6.31 -4.66
N MET A 162 -3.07 -7.21 -4.68
CA MET A 162 -4.35 -6.96 -4.04
C MET A 162 -4.22 -6.78 -2.52
N ASP A 163 -3.36 -7.56 -1.86
CA ASP A 163 -3.05 -7.40 -0.44
C ASP A 163 -2.45 -6.03 -0.10
N GLU A 164 -1.62 -5.50 -0.99
CA GLU A 164 -1.05 -4.16 -0.82
C GLU A 164 -2.11 -3.07 -0.99
N ILE A 165 -2.90 -3.15 -2.07
CA ILE A 165 -3.99 -2.20 -2.35
C ILE A 165 -5.01 -2.21 -1.21
N TRP A 166 -5.39 -3.38 -0.71
CA TRP A 166 -6.28 -3.56 0.43
C TRP A 166 -5.85 -2.76 1.66
N ARG A 167 -4.56 -2.73 1.95
CA ARG A 167 -4.01 -1.99 3.10
C ARG A 167 -3.83 -0.50 2.84
N ALA A 168 -3.63 -0.12 1.57
CA ALA A 168 -3.31 1.25 1.18
C ALA A 168 -4.53 2.11 0.84
N VAL A 169 -5.69 1.50 0.60
CA VAL A 169 -6.93 2.18 0.18
C VAL A 169 -7.96 2.10 1.31
N ALA A 170 -8.64 3.20 1.61
CA ALA A 170 -9.75 3.24 2.56
C ALA A 170 -11.10 3.25 1.82
N ASP A 171 -12.19 2.82 2.49
CA ASP A 171 -13.54 3.02 1.97
C ASP A 171 -13.81 4.51 1.75
N GLY A 172 -14.40 4.84 0.60
CA GLY A 172 -14.63 6.22 0.15
C GLY A 172 -13.49 6.81 -0.67
N THR A 173 -12.38 6.09 -0.90
CA THR A 173 -11.30 6.57 -1.76
C THR A 173 -11.78 6.77 -3.20
N PRO A 174 -11.56 7.97 -3.81
CA PRO A 174 -11.88 8.21 -5.20
C PRO A 174 -11.08 7.31 -6.14
N ILE A 175 -11.75 6.79 -7.17
CA ILE A 175 -11.13 6.09 -8.29
C ILE A 175 -11.50 6.76 -9.61
N GLU A 176 -10.52 7.07 -10.44
CA GLU A 176 -10.68 7.57 -11.80
C GLU A 176 -10.21 6.51 -12.78
N ILE A 177 -11.10 6.09 -13.69
CA ILE A 177 -10.79 5.10 -14.72
C ILE A 177 -10.76 5.81 -16.06
N ARG A 178 -9.59 5.82 -16.70
CA ARG A 178 -9.29 6.51 -17.98
C ARG A 178 -9.16 5.50 -19.11
N PRO A 179 -9.41 5.93 -20.35
CA PRO A 179 -9.14 5.15 -21.56
C PRO A 179 -7.74 4.56 -21.65
#